data_18541ab2d7925fd9768af39f12136623
#
_entry.id   18541ab2d7925fd9768af39f12136623
#
_cell.length_a   1.000
_cell.length_b   1.000
_cell.length_c   1.000
_cell.angle_alpha   90.00
_cell.angle_beta   90.00
_cell.angle_gamma   90.00
#
_symmetry.space_group_name_H-M   'P 1'
#
loop_
_entity.id
_entity.type
_entity.pdbx_description
1 polymer ?
#
loop_
_entity_poly.entity_id
_entity_poly.type
_entity_poly.pdbx_seq_one_letter_code
_entity_poly.pdbx_strand_id
1 'polypeptide(L)'
;MAKTQVTNLPNFDIRPKSISQDGVVTFTDGTNNVVPNQVQCEAYGYTYDVLTGTCRIFRFKGNIQGNITRETNKIEGNNNILAAQTDSSFISGQDNRINGYSRNNIITGTQNQISSNINNATVLGINGRASRQSEFALGGGLNSINSGAAFADRQMSVIQLSGYTTDNTATSLTVNNQGGNFINVRNNSIIGWEVFLTRLEVGGSSGTAGNFSY
;
A
#
# COMPACT_ATOMS: atom_id res chain seq x y z
N MET A 1 -3.87 30.83 -10.76
CA MET A 1 -4.85 31.93 -10.63
C MET A 1 -5.66 31.66 -9.38
N ALA A 2 -5.56 32.51 -8.36
CA ALA A 2 -6.39 32.40 -7.18
C ALA A 2 -7.84 32.74 -7.59
N LYS A 3 -8.75 31.81 -7.44
CA LYS A 3 -10.18 32.08 -7.58
C LYS A 3 -10.63 32.89 -6.37
N THR A 4 -10.66 34.20 -6.49
CA THR A 4 -11.35 35.10 -5.57
C THR A 4 -12.85 35.05 -5.89
N GLN A 5 -13.51 33.95 -5.60
CA GLN A 5 -14.95 33.92 -5.69
C GLN A 5 -15.51 33.99 -4.27
N VAL A 6 -15.94 35.14 -3.88
CA VAL A 6 -16.74 35.31 -2.65
C VAL A 6 -18.07 34.63 -2.89
N THR A 7 -18.35 33.56 -2.15
CA THR A 7 -19.66 32.91 -2.20
C THR A 7 -20.61 33.73 -1.35
N ASN A 8 -21.39 34.55 -2.01
CA ASN A 8 -22.47 35.29 -1.38
C ASN A 8 -23.63 34.32 -1.13
N LEU A 9 -23.84 33.99 0.13
CA LEU A 9 -25.10 33.38 0.55
C LEU A 9 -26.06 34.48 0.99
N PRO A 10 -27.37 34.34 0.77
CA PRO A 10 -28.34 35.34 1.25
C PRO A 10 -28.10 35.61 2.74
N ASN A 11 -27.71 36.86 3.05
CA ASN A 11 -27.41 37.35 4.39
C ASN A 11 -26.09 36.89 5.02
N PHE A 12 -25.13 36.33 4.26
CA PHE A 12 -23.88 35.83 4.84
C PHE A 12 -22.71 35.92 3.88
N ASP A 13 -21.77 36.81 4.14
CA ASP A 13 -20.47 36.85 3.46
C ASP A 13 -19.44 36.19 4.35
N ILE A 14 -18.98 35.00 3.95
CA ILE A 14 -17.90 34.34 4.66
C ILE A 14 -16.66 34.26 3.79
N ARG A 15 -15.50 34.34 4.42
CA ARG A 15 -14.20 34.24 3.75
C ARG A 15 -13.22 33.46 4.59
N PRO A 16 -12.23 32.80 3.97
CA PRO A 16 -11.13 32.17 4.71
C PRO A 16 -10.38 33.23 5.51
N LYS A 17 -10.10 32.95 6.79
CA LYS A 17 -9.39 33.82 7.72
C LYS A 17 -7.99 33.36 8.01
N SER A 18 -7.84 32.08 8.34
CA SER A 18 -6.56 31.49 8.72
C SER A 18 -6.56 30.00 8.43
N ILE A 19 -5.37 29.45 8.37
CA ILE A 19 -5.14 28.02 8.23
C ILE A 19 -4.31 27.58 9.42
N SER A 20 -4.81 26.59 10.14
CA SER A 20 -4.08 26.00 11.27
C SER A 20 -2.95 25.10 10.79
N GLN A 21 -2.05 24.73 11.68
CA GLN A 21 -0.89 23.92 11.37
C GLN A 21 -1.25 22.50 10.89
N ASP A 22 -2.41 22.00 11.29
CA ASP A 22 -3.02 20.75 10.86
C ASP A 22 -3.87 20.86 9.58
N GLY A 23 -3.82 22.01 8.92
CA GLY A 23 -4.47 22.25 7.64
C GLY A 23 -5.96 22.57 7.73
N VAL A 24 -6.53 22.82 8.90
CA VAL A 24 -7.92 23.27 9.06
C VAL A 24 -8.04 24.73 8.69
N VAL A 25 -9.00 25.05 7.83
CA VAL A 25 -9.28 26.41 7.39
C VAL A 25 -10.39 27.00 8.24
N THR A 26 -10.08 28.07 8.94
CA THR A 26 -11.05 28.86 9.70
C THR A 26 -11.62 29.93 8.80
N PHE A 27 -12.94 30.08 8.81
CA PHE A 27 -13.65 31.11 8.08
C PHE A 27 -14.13 32.21 9.02
N THR A 28 -14.47 33.39 8.47
CA THR A 28 -15.02 34.51 9.21
C THR A 28 -16.08 35.25 8.39
N ASP A 29 -17.04 35.80 9.08
CA ASP A 29 -18.02 36.76 8.55
C ASP A 29 -17.50 38.21 8.58
N GLY A 30 -16.26 38.40 8.99
CA GLY A 30 -15.65 39.71 9.20
C GLY A 30 -15.51 40.06 10.68
N THR A 31 -16.33 39.53 11.55
CA THR A 31 -16.32 39.79 13.02
C THR A 31 -16.03 38.51 13.78
N ASN A 32 -16.73 37.42 13.49
CA ASN A 32 -16.66 36.15 14.20
C ASN A 32 -15.99 35.07 13.35
N ASN A 33 -15.53 34.01 14.00
CA ASN A 33 -15.18 32.78 13.31
C ASN A 33 -16.45 31.99 13.00
N VAL A 34 -16.52 31.47 11.77
CA VAL A 34 -17.68 30.74 11.26
C VAL A 34 -17.23 29.36 10.81
N VAL A 35 -18.00 28.32 11.10
CA VAL A 35 -17.79 26.99 10.57
C VAL A 35 -18.47 26.91 9.19
N PRO A 36 -17.73 26.75 8.09
CA PRO A 36 -18.33 26.67 6.77
C PRO A 36 -19.05 25.34 6.59
N ASN A 37 -20.09 25.32 5.80
CA ASN A 37 -20.65 24.07 5.30
C ASN A 37 -19.83 23.54 4.09
N GLN A 38 -20.17 22.36 3.60
CA GLN A 38 -19.45 21.74 2.49
C GLN A 38 -19.41 22.63 1.24
N VAL A 39 -20.54 23.20 0.85
CA VAL A 39 -20.65 24.06 -0.33
C VAL A 39 -19.76 25.29 -0.23
N GLN A 40 -19.74 25.91 0.93
CA GLN A 40 -18.90 27.09 1.22
C GLN A 40 -17.40 26.72 1.18
N CYS A 41 -17.03 25.61 1.77
CA CYS A 41 -15.67 25.12 1.77
C CYS A 41 -15.15 24.85 0.35
N GLU A 42 -15.91 24.10 -0.43
CA GLU A 42 -15.55 23.69 -1.79
C GLU A 42 -15.57 24.87 -2.78
N ALA A 43 -16.43 25.86 -2.57
CA ALA A 43 -16.46 27.07 -3.39
C ALA A 43 -15.15 27.87 -3.35
N TYR A 44 -14.41 27.79 -2.26
CA TYR A 44 -13.07 28.37 -2.12
C TYR A 44 -11.94 27.43 -2.60
N GLY A 45 -12.28 26.25 -3.09
CA GLY A 45 -11.31 25.27 -3.57
C GLY A 45 -10.66 24.42 -2.47
N TYR A 46 -11.21 24.44 -1.28
CA TYR A 46 -10.79 23.59 -0.17
C TYR A 46 -11.55 22.25 -0.17
N THR A 47 -11.12 21.33 0.65
CA THR A 47 -11.78 20.03 0.82
C THR A 47 -12.56 20.01 2.14
N TYR A 48 -13.83 19.60 2.09
CA TYR A 48 -14.65 19.43 3.29
C TYR A 48 -14.50 18.00 3.83
N ASP A 49 -14.11 17.90 5.10
CA ASP A 49 -14.04 16.63 5.81
C ASP A 49 -15.39 16.38 6.51
N VAL A 50 -16.18 15.48 5.94
CA VAL A 50 -17.53 15.14 6.42
C VAL A 50 -17.50 14.51 7.82
N LEU A 51 -16.42 13.79 8.17
CA LEU A 51 -16.32 13.11 9.46
C LEU A 51 -16.07 14.07 10.61
N THR A 52 -15.29 15.11 10.36
CA THR A 52 -14.95 16.12 11.39
C THR A 52 -15.75 17.39 11.25
N GLY A 53 -16.51 17.57 10.16
CA GLY A 53 -17.24 18.79 9.86
C GLY A 53 -16.32 19.99 9.60
N THR A 54 -15.09 19.78 9.16
CA THR A 54 -14.09 20.84 9.00
C THR A 54 -13.69 21.06 7.54
N CYS A 55 -13.36 22.31 7.21
CA CYS A 55 -12.80 22.68 5.93
C CYS A 55 -11.26 22.56 5.97
N ARG A 56 -10.65 21.91 4.99
CA ARG A 56 -9.21 21.64 4.97
C ARG A 56 -8.56 22.02 3.66
N ILE A 57 -7.30 22.44 3.71
CA ILE A 57 -6.50 22.75 2.51
C ILE A 57 -6.20 21.53 1.65
N PHE A 58 -6.23 20.33 2.25
CA PHE A 58 -6.02 19.05 1.57
C PHE A 58 -6.71 17.93 2.35
N ARG A 59 -6.94 16.82 1.67
CA ARG A 59 -7.54 15.65 2.27
C ARG A 59 -6.50 14.92 3.11
N PHE A 60 -6.61 15.00 4.43
CA PHE A 60 -5.87 14.10 5.30
C PHE A 60 -6.53 12.73 5.33
N LYS A 61 -5.82 11.72 4.87
CA LYS A 61 -6.16 10.34 5.18
C LYS A 61 -5.14 9.82 6.18
N GLY A 62 -5.45 9.90 7.46
CA GLY A 62 -4.58 9.33 8.48
C GLY A 62 -4.89 9.84 9.88
N ASN A 63 -4.56 9.06 10.88
CA ASN A 63 -4.60 9.46 12.26
C ASN A 63 -3.62 10.62 12.50
N ILE A 64 -4.13 11.80 12.75
CA ILE A 64 -3.35 12.93 13.23
C ILE A 64 -3.02 12.67 14.71
N GLN A 65 -1.96 11.95 14.96
CA GLN A 65 -1.30 11.98 16.26
C GLN A 65 -0.20 13.03 16.23
N GLY A 66 -0.55 14.28 16.47
CA GLY A 66 0.34 15.35 16.87
C GLY A 66 1.51 15.75 15.94
N ASN A 67 1.76 15.00 14.89
CA ASN A 67 2.75 15.30 13.86
C ASN A 67 2.09 15.28 12.49
N ILE A 68 2.41 16.24 11.65
CA ILE A 68 2.05 16.22 10.23
C ILE A 68 2.76 15.01 9.62
N THR A 69 2.12 13.88 9.64
CA THR A 69 2.58 12.70 8.89
C THR A 69 2.30 13.01 7.44
N ARG A 70 3.34 13.18 6.64
CA ARG A 70 3.20 13.20 5.19
C ARG A 70 2.48 11.94 4.80
N GLU A 71 1.45 12.07 3.97
CA GLU A 71 0.80 10.90 3.39
C GLU A 71 1.84 10.19 2.52
N THR A 72 2.32 9.05 3.00
CA THR A 72 3.36 8.27 2.31
C THR A 72 2.76 7.32 1.30
N ASN A 73 1.44 7.09 1.37
CA ASN A 73 0.72 6.23 0.45
C ASN A 73 0.11 7.02 -0.71
N LYS A 74 0.14 6.45 -1.91
CA LYS A 74 -0.55 7.00 -3.06
C LYS A 74 -1.64 6.03 -3.53
N ILE A 75 -2.88 6.54 -3.61
CA ILE A 75 -4.05 5.78 -4.04
C ILE A 75 -4.62 6.44 -5.29
N GLU A 76 -4.75 5.67 -6.36
CA GLU A 76 -5.37 6.09 -7.61
C GLU A 76 -6.44 5.09 -8.05
N GLY A 77 -7.50 5.58 -8.69
CA GLY A 77 -8.59 4.73 -9.18
C GLY A 77 -9.75 4.59 -8.20
N ASN A 78 -10.47 3.47 -8.29
CA ASN A 78 -11.76 3.30 -7.63
C ASN A 78 -11.76 2.12 -6.65
N ASN A 79 -12.46 2.27 -5.51
CA ASN A 79 -12.65 1.23 -4.49
C ASN A 79 -11.37 0.58 -3.96
N ASN A 80 -10.23 1.25 -4.05
CA ASN A 80 -8.98 0.75 -3.51
C ASN A 80 -8.93 0.93 -1.99
N ILE A 81 -8.47 -0.08 -1.26
CA ILE A 81 -8.44 -0.10 0.20
C ILE A 81 -7.01 -0.25 0.70
N LEU A 82 -6.60 0.71 1.52
CA LEU A 82 -5.41 0.62 2.37
C LEU A 82 -5.86 0.43 3.81
N ALA A 83 -5.47 -0.67 4.41
CA ALA A 83 -5.75 -0.90 5.81
C ALA A 83 -4.85 -0.03 6.71
N ALA A 84 -5.24 0.11 7.97
CA ALA A 84 -4.46 0.85 8.95
C ALA A 84 -2.99 0.38 9.01
N GLN A 85 -2.08 1.32 9.29
CA GLN A 85 -0.64 1.06 9.39
C GLN A 85 0.03 0.52 8.11
N THR A 86 -0.57 0.81 6.97
CA THR A 86 0.08 0.66 5.67
C THR A 86 0.83 1.92 5.35
N ASP A 87 2.08 1.79 4.89
CA ASP A 87 2.98 2.93 4.68
C ASP A 87 3.74 2.80 3.35
N SER A 88 4.10 3.94 2.77
CA SER A 88 4.96 4.05 1.58
C SER A 88 4.54 3.14 0.43
N SER A 89 3.23 2.99 0.22
CA SER A 89 2.67 2.07 -0.76
C SER A 89 1.93 2.80 -1.86
N PHE A 90 1.98 2.24 -3.07
CA PHE A 90 1.25 2.71 -4.25
C PHE A 90 0.18 1.69 -4.64
N ILE A 91 -1.05 2.16 -4.81
CA ILE A 91 -2.16 1.35 -5.25
C ILE A 91 -2.91 2.06 -6.38
N SER A 92 -3.08 1.39 -7.50
CA SER A 92 -3.76 1.95 -8.68
C SER A 92 -4.67 0.92 -9.32
N GLY A 93 -5.79 1.39 -9.87
CA GLY A 93 -6.79 0.57 -10.54
C GLY A 93 -8.07 0.43 -9.75
N GLN A 94 -8.65 -0.76 -9.70
CA GLN A 94 -9.98 -0.96 -9.13
C GLN A 94 -10.02 -2.14 -8.15
N ASP A 95 -10.75 -1.95 -7.03
CA ASP A 95 -11.04 -2.99 -6.04
C ASP A 95 -9.78 -3.68 -5.46
N ASN A 96 -8.64 -2.98 -5.44
CA ASN A 96 -7.40 -3.53 -4.89
C ASN A 96 -7.32 -3.30 -3.38
N ARG A 97 -6.56 -4.17 -2.68
CA ARG A 97 -6.44 -4.09 -1.24
C ARG A 97 -5.03 -4.37 -0.73
N ILE A 98 -4.51 -3.49 0.12
CA ILE A 98 -3.34 -3.74 0.95
C ILE A 98 -3.79 -3.90 2.40
N ASN A 99 -3.55 -5.05 3.00
CA ASN A 99 -3.87 -5.30 4.39
C ASN A 99 -2.81 -4.70 5.33
N GLY A 100 -3.18 -4.50 6.59
CA GLY A 100 -2.43 -3.72 7.56
C GLY A 100 -1.01 -4.20 7.87
N TYR A 101 -0.23 -3.30 8.45
CA TYR A 101 1.18 -3.51 8.81
C TYR A 101 2.10 -3.83 7.62
N SER A 102 1.76 -3.30 6.45
CA SER A 102 2.47 -3.57 5.18
C SER A 102 3.11 -2.30 4.66
N ARG A 103 4.33 -2.37 4.10
CA ARG A 103 5.10 -1.21 3.65
C ARG A 103 5.74 -1.41 2.30
N ASN A 104 5.98 -0.30 1.59
CA ASN A 104 6.72 -0.26 0.33
C ASN A 104 6.15 -1.20 -0.73
N ASN A 105 4.83 -1.26 -0.85
CA ASN A 105 4.17 -2.18 -1.75
C ASN A 105 3.61 -1.45 -2.98
N ILE A 106 3.52 -2.18 -4.09
CA ILE A 106 2.93 -1.69 -5.33
C ILE A 106 1.80 -2.64 -5.74
N ILE A 107 0.62 -2.10 -5.97
CA ILE A 107 -0.48 -2.81 -6.61
C ILE A 107 -0.95 -2.03 -7.83
N THR A 108 -1.11 -2.73 -8.95
CA THR A 108 -1.73 -2.17 -10.15
C THR A 108 -2.62 -3.20 -10.81
N GLY A 109 -3.85 -2.79 -11.16
CA GLY A 109 -4.82 -3.63 -11.85
C GLY A 109 -6.14 -3.74 -11.12
N THR A 110 -6.76 -4.92 -11.13
CA THR A 110 -8.12 -5.10 -10.60
C THR A 110 -8.20 -6.27 -9.64
N GLN A 111 -8.86 -6.07 -8.50
CA GLN A 111 -9.12 -7.10 -7.50
C GLN A 111 -7.85 -7.81 -6.98
N ASN A 112 -6.75 -7.09 -6.85
CA ASN A 112 -5.51 -7.64 -6.32
C ASN A 112 -5.41 -7.45 -4.81
N GLN A 113 -4.62 -8.29 -4.14
CA GLN A 113 -4.44 -8.24 -2.69
C GLN A 113 -2.99 -8.40 -2.27
N ILE A 114 -2.57 -7.63 -1.28
CA ILE A 114 -1.38 -7.88 -0.46
C ILE A 114 -1.83 -8.26 0.95
N SER A 115 -1.33 -9.37 1.45
CA SER A 115 -1.64 -9.88 2.80
C SER A 115 -1.05 -8.96 3.88
N SER A 116 -1.49 -9.11 5.13
CA SER A 116 -0.95 -8.35 6.26
C SER A 116 0.52 -8.70 6.52
N ASN A 117 1.27 -7.74 7.04
CA ASN A 117 2.69 -7.86 7.38
C ASN A 117 3.61 -8.19 6.19
N ILE A 118 3.23 -7.80 4.97
CA ILE A 118 4.02 -8.02 3.75
C ILE A 118 4.64 -6.70 3.31
N ASN A 119 5.94 -6.71 3.10
CA ASN A 119 6.69 -5.55 2.66
C ASN A 119 7.39 -5.81 1.32
N ASN A 120 7.62 -4.74 0.57
CA ASN A 120 8.35 -4.73 -0.70
C ASN A 120 7.74 -5.64 -1.77
N ALA A 121 6.45 -5.93 -1.69
CA ALA A 121 5.77 -6.77 -2.67
C ALA A 121 5.19 -5.95 -3.83
N THR A 122 5.13 -6.58 -4.99
CA THR A 122 4.50 -6.00 -6.18
C THR A 122 3.44 -6.96 -6.72
N VAL A 123 2.22 -6.48 -6.94
CA VAL A 123 1.14 -7.25 -7.54
C VAL A 123 0.60 -6.51 -8.74
N LEU A 124 0.60 -7.19 -9.87
CA LEU A 124 0.09 -6.67 -11.15
C LEU A 124 -1.01 -7.58 -11.71
N GLY A 125 -1.84 -7.01 -12.57
CA GLY A 125 -2.85 -7.77 -13.31
C GLY A 125 -4.18 -7.87 -12.58
N ILE A 126 -4.79 -9.06 -12.62
CA ILE A 126 -6.15 -9.26 -12.14
C ILE A 126 -6.19 -10.44 -11.18
N ASN A 127 -6.79 -10.20 -10.01
CA ASN A 127 -7.01 -11.22 -8.99
C ASN A 127 -5.73 -11.87 -8.44
N GLY A 128 -4.63 -11.12 -8.44
CA GLY A 128 -3.35 -11.56 -7.88
C GLY A 128 -3.26 -11.38 -6.37
N ARG A 129 -2.39 -12.16 -5.73
CA ARG A 129 -2.15 -12.03 -4.30
C ARG A 129 -0.68 -12.23 -3.96
N ALA A 130 -0.08 -11.24 -3.29
CA ALA A 130 1.19 -11.41 -2.62
C ALA A 130 0.98 -11.78 -1.14
N SER A 131 1.63 -12.83 -0.71
CA SER A 131 1.56 -13.34 0.66
C SER A 131 2.94 -13.54 1.30
N ARG A 132 3.99 -13.13 0.60
CA ARG A 132 5.39 -13.26 1.05
C ARG A 132 6.13 -11.94 0.86
N GLN A 133 7.14 -11.74 1.67
CA GLN A 133 8.02 -10.57 1.57
C GLN A 133 8.71 -10.55 0.21
N SER A 134 8.78 -9.36 -0.39
CA SER A 134 9.43 -9.12 -1.68
C SER A 134 8.88 -9.98 -2.83
N GLU A 135 7.67 -10.49 -2.72
CA GLU A 135 7.02 -11.27 -3.78
C GLU A 135 6.62 -10.37 -4.94
N PHE A 136 6.99 -10.75 -6.15
CA PHE A 136 6.41 -10.20 -7.37
C PHE A 136 5.35 -11.19 -7.86
N ALA A 137 4.09 -10.74 -7.90
CA ALA A 137 2.95 -11.55 -8.30
C ALA A 137 2.26 -10.95 -9.53
N LEU A 138 1.99 -11.80 -10.52
CA LEU A 138 1.21 -11.46 -11.70
C LEU A 138 -0.09 -12.28 -11.69
N GLY A 139 -1.21 -11.60 -11.41
CA GLY A 139 -2.54 -12.19 -11.41
C GLY A 139 -3.04 -12.52 -12.82
N GLY A 140 -3.64 -13.68 -12.99
CA GLY A 140 -3.94 -14.26 -14.30
C GLY A 140 -5.40 -14.20 -14.75
N GLY A 141 -6.30 -13.54 -14.05
CA GLY A 141 -7.67 -13.35 -14.53
C GLY A 141 -8.77 -13.29 -13.48
N LEU A 142 -9.93 -12.82 -13.93
CA LEU A 142 -11.14 -12.61 -13.12
C LEU A 142 -11.95 -13.88 -12.85
N ASN A 143 -11.85 -14.88 -13.73
CA ASN A 143 -12.65 -16.08 -13.59
C ASN A 143 -11.98 -17.07 -12.65
N SER A 144 -12.50 -17.16 -11.47
CA SER A 144 -12.15 -18.22 -10.54
C SER A 144 -12.60 -19.57 -11.11
N ILE A 145 -11.67 -20.51 -11.19
CA ILE A 145 -11.97 -21.90 -11.55
C ILE A 145 -12.75 -22.55 -10.40
N ASN A 146 -12.56 -22.04 -9.19
CA ASN A 146 -13.23 -22.49 -7.99
C ASN A 146 -14.02 -21.32 -7.39
N SER A 147 -15.33 -21.42 -7.36
CA SER A 147 -16.24 -20.37 -6.89
C SER A 147 -16.02 -19.87 -5.45
N GLY A 148 -15.13 -20.52 -4.71
CA GLY A 148 -14.74 -20.12 -3.35
C GLY A 148 -13.40 -19.41 -3.25
N ALA A 149 -12.61 -19.30 -4.30
CA ALA A 149 -11.31 -18.66 -4.26
C ALA A 149 -11.42 -17.18 -4.62
N ALA A 150 -11.11 -16.33 -3.66
CA ALA A 150 -11.21 -14.89 -3.84
C ALA A 150 -10.00 -14.29 -4.58
N PHE A 151 -8.81 -14.91 -4.47
CA PHE A 151 -7.56 -14.38 -5.01
C PHE A 151 -6.59 -15.49 -5.37
N ALA A 152 -5.73 -15.23 -6.35
CA ALA A 152 -4.62 -16.08 -6.76
C ALA A 152 -4.99 -17.48 -7.27
N ASP A 153 -6.13 -17.61 -7.94
CA ASP A 153 -6.53 -18.85 -8.60
C ASP A 153 -5.58 -19.23 -9.74
N ARG A 154 -5.15 -18.22 -10.49
CA ARG A 154 -4.13 -18.33 -11.52
C ARG A 154 -3.15 -17.20 -11.31
N GLN A 155 -1.93 -17.52 -10.98
CA GLN A 155 -0.93 -16.54 -10.66
C GLN A 155 0.47 -17.07 -11.00
N MET A 156 1.30 -16.20 -11.54
CA MET A 156 2.73 -16.38 -11.58
C MET A 156 3.36 -15.57 -10.44
N SER A 157 4.26 -16.16 -9.68
CA SER A 157 5.00 -15.44 -8.65
C SER A 157 6.50 -15.66 -8.79
N VAL A 158 7.25 -14.56 -8.60
CA VAL A 158 8.70 -14.63 -8.41
C VAL A 158 8.98 -14.41 -6.94
N ILE A 159 9.68 -15.35 -6.33
CA ILE A 159 9.97 -15.37 -4.90
C ILE A 159 11.46 -15.55 -4.72
N GLN A 160 12.07 -14.70 -3.92
CA GLN A 160 13.47 -14.83 -3.57
C GLN A 160 13.62 -15.65 -2.28
N LEU A 161 14.47 -16.65 -2.33
CA LEU A 161 14.86 -17.45 -1.20
C LEU A 161 16.33 -17.22 -0.91
N SER A 162 16.69 -17.23 0.35
CA SER A 162 18.07 -17.13 0.78
C SER A 162 18.36 -18.06 1.95
N GLY A 163 19.61 -18.38 2.13
CA GLY A 163 20.11 -19.16 3.24
C GLY A 163 21.63 -19.14 3.25
N TYR A 164 22.21 -19.42 4.39
CA TYR A 164 23.65 -19.60 4.52
C TYR A 164 23.95 -20.74 5.47
N THR A 165 25.09 -21.36 5.27
CA THR A 165 25.64 -22.35 6.19
C THR A 165 27.08 -22.02 6.50
N THR A 166 27.53 -22.37 7.68
CA THR A 166 28.91 -22.19 8.15
C THR A 166 29.70 -23.50 8.13
N ASP A 167 29.05 -24.59 7.79
CA ASP A 167 29.62 -25.94 7.76
C ASP A 167 29.00 -26.75 6.62
N ASN A 168 29.18 -28.06 6.64
CA ASN A 168 28.65 -29.00 5.63
C ASN A 168 27.21 -29.48 5.94
N THR A 169 26.54 -28.86 6.91
CA THR A 169 25.16 -29.21 7.24
C THR A 169 24.21 -28.66 6.20
N ALA A 170 23.29 -29.47 5.72
CA ALA A 170 22.25 -29.02 4.79
C ALA A 170 21.37 -27.96 5.43
N THR A 171 21.24 -26.83 4.76
CA THR A 171 20.42 -25.67 5.23
C THR A 171 19.30 -25.41 4.25
N SER A 172 18.08 -25.26 4.76
CA SER A 172 16.93 -24.93 3.94
C SER A 172 16.96 -23.46 3.52
N LEU A 173 16.67 -23.20 2.25
CA LEU A 173 16.43 -21.85 1.77
C LEU A 173 15.04 -21.39 2.22
N THR A 174 14.96 -20.17 2.72
CA THR A 174 13.73 -19.59 3.24
C THR A 174 13.48 -18.19 2.67
N VAL A 175 12.24 -17.73 2.72
CA VAL A 175 11.91 -16.35 2.38
C VAL A 175 12.54 -15.42 3.41
N ASN A 176 13.36 -14.46 2.96
CA ASN A 176 14.08 -13.51 3.80
C ASN A 176 15.05 -14.13 4.82
N ASN A 177 15.57 -15.31 4.55
CA ASN A 177 16.47 -16.03 5.46
C ASN A 177 15.92 -16.18 6.89
N GLN A 178 14.60 -16.33 7.01
CA GLN A 178 13.92 -16.50 8.30
C GLN A 178 13.46 -17.95 8.45
N GLY A 179 13.93 -18.64 9.48
CA GLY A 179 13.55 -20.01 9.79
C GLY A 179 12.04 -20.20 9.83
N GLY A 180 11.54 -21.25 9.19
CA GLY A 180 10.12 -21.56 9.10
C GLY A 180 9.34 -20.85 7.99
N ASN A 181 9.91 -19.87 7.30
CA ASN A 181 9.26 -19.18 6.20
C ASN A 181 9.51 -19.90 4.86
N PHE A 182 8.77 -20.99 4.63
CA PHE A 182 8.80 -21.77 3.41
C PHE A 182 7.72 -21.35 2.41
N ILE A 183 7.86 -21.78 1.16
CA ILE A 183 6.80 -21.69 0.17
C ILE A 183 5.77 -22.77 0.45
N ASN A 184 4.61 -22.36 0.94
CA ASN A 184 3.50 -23.28 1.19
C ASN A 184 2.64 -23.44 -0.07
N VAL A 185 2.35 -24.68 -0.42
CA VAL A 185 1.39 -25.04 -1.47
C VAL A 185 0.00 -25.10 -0.86
N ARG A 186 -0.97 -24.44 -1.48
CA ARG A 186 -2.36 -24.47 -1.01
C ARG A 186 -2.98 -25.83 -1.30
N ASN A 187 -3.92 -26.24 -0.44
CA ASN A 187 -4.77 -27.38 -0.72
C ASN A 187 -5.56 -27.15 -2.03
N ASN A 188 -5.74 -28.21 -2.80
CA ASN A 188 -6.45 -28.18 -4.09
C ASN A 188 -5.82 -27.23 -5.13
N SER A 189 -4.50 -27.11 -5.14
CA SER A 189 -3.77 -26.29 -6.11
C SER A 189 -2.72 -27.12 -6.84
N ILE A 190 -2.40 -26.66 -8.06
CA ILE A 190 -1.29 -27.20 -8.86
C ILE A 190 -0.23 -26.11 -8.93
N ILE A 191 1.02 -26.45 -8.63
CA ILE A 191 2.17 -25.58 -8.77
C ILE A 191 3.14 -26.16 -9.79
N GLY A 192 3.46 -25.37 -10.82
CA GLY A 192 4.67 -25.54 -11.60
C GLY A 192 5.73 -24.58 -11.08
N TRP A 193 6.98 -25.00 -11.00
CA TRP A 193 8.05 -24.13 -10.51
C TRP A 193 9.35 -24.35 -11.28
N GLU A 194 10.14 -23.28 -11.34
CA GLU A 194 11.49 -23.25 -11.85
C GLU A 194 12.38 -22.55 -10.82
N VAL A 195 13.58 -23.06 -10.62
CA VAL A 195 14.51 -22.54 -9.61
C VAL A 195 15.83 -22.18 -10.28
N PHE A 196 16.26 -20.94 -10.07
CA PHE A 196 17.60 -20.48 -10.38
C PHE A 196 18.38 -20.38 -9.07
N LEU A 197 19.42 -21.18 -8.92
CA LEU A 197 20.23 -21.21 -7.71
C LEU A 197 21.61 -20.63 -8.00
N THR A 198 22.01 -19.63 -7.22
CA THR A 198 23.39 -19.15 -7.18
C THR A 198 23.99 -19.42 -5.81
N ARG A 199 25.23 -19.87 -5.77
CA ARG A 199 25.99 -20.09 -4.53
C ARG A 199 27.28 -19.30 -4.57
N LEU A 200 27.59 -18.64 -3.47
CA LEU A 200 28.88 -17.99 -3.24
C LEU A 200 29.54 -18.65 -2.01
N GLU A 201 30.78 -19.06 -2.15
CA GLU A 201 31.60 -19.50 -1.05
C GLU A 201 32.58 -18.38 -0.65
N VAL A 202 32.52 -17.96 0.60
CA VAL A 202 33.33 -16.83 1.11
C VAL A 202 34.57 -17.24 1.90
N GLY A 203 34.87 -18.54 1.88
CA GLY A 203 36.04 -19.12 2.57
C GLY A 203 35.66 -19.74 3.92
N GLY A 204 36.62 -19.96 4.75
CA GLY A 204 36.54 -20.69 6.02
C GLY A 204 37.74 -21.61 6.19
N SER A 205 37.76 -22.42 7.26
CA SER A 205 38.86 -23.37 7.52
C SER A 205 38.96 -24.49 6.48
N SER A 206 37.91 -24.76 5.74
CA SER A 206 37.84 -25.82 4.72
C SER A 206 37.29 -25.34 3.38
N GLY A 207 36.99 -24.08 3.22
CA GLY A 207 36.43 -23.49 2.02
C GLY A 207 37.46 -22.66 1.25
N THR A 208 37.19 -22.45 -0.04
CA THR A 208 38.00 -21.60 -0.92
C THR A 208 37.19 -20.36 -1.26
N ALA A 209 37.70 -19.19 -0.80
CA ALA A 209 37.02 -17.93 -1.06
C ALA A 209 36.87 -17.65 -2.56
N GLY A 210 35.70 -17.18 -2.95
CA GLY A 210 35.41 -16.81 -4.34
C GLY A 210 34.91 -17.97 -5.24
N ASN A 211 34.74 -19.16 -4.71
CA ASN A 211 34.07 -20.23 -5.46
C ASN A 211 32.57 -19.93 -5.58
N PHE A 212 32.05 -20.12 -6.76
CA PHE A 212 30.63 -19.99 -7.05
C PHE A 212 30.16 -21.06 -8.02
N SER A 213 28.89 -21.40 -7.95
CA SER A 213 28.23 -22.32 -8.87
C SER A 213 26.85 -21.80 -9.25
N TYR A 214 26.43 -22.14 -10.43
CA TYR A 214 25.12 -21.79 -10.98
C TYR A 214 24.21 -23.02 -10.98
#